data_b626d8665c05fd5ad839e476d25d7af9
#
_entry.id   b626d8665c05fd5ad839e476d25d7af9
#
_cell.length_a   1.000
_cell.length_b   1.000
_cell.length_c   1.000
_cell.angle_alpha   90.00
_cell.angle_beta   90.00
_cell.angle_gamma   90.00
#
_symmetry.space_group_name_H-M   'P 1'
#
loop_
_entity.id
_entity.type
_entity.pdbx_description
1 polymer ?
#
loop_
_entity_poly.entity_id
_entity_poly.type
_entity_poly.pdbx_seq_one_letter_code
_entity_poly.pdbx_strand_id
1 'polypeptide(L)'
;MKVEIKGVIVSNEDKWVYEMLGMDSTCPKDVLTQLEFSDEDVDIIINSNGGNLVAGSEIYTHLRAHKGKVNVRITAIAASAASLIAMAGDHIEMSPVARMMIHNPSSIAQGEAKDLNHAAETLEHVGQIMAEAYAVRAGKNKQELIEMMAKETWLNADEAIEQGFADSKMFENDNMQIVTSDTQVLSKDVLNRVTALVSKTPEVNIDIDAIANKVIEKINMKEKESEIDVADSKLSANGFSRFLF
;
A
#
# COMPACT_ATOMS: atom_id res chain seq x y z
N MET A 1 -16.32 -13.55 3.74
CA MET A 1 -14.92 -13.56 3.24
C MET A 1 -14.07 -12.63 4.10
N LYS A 2 -12.73 -12.87 4.23
CA LYS A 2 -11.84 -12.01 5.07
C LYS A 2 -10.72 -11.44 4.21
N VAL A 3 -10.54 -10.11 4.25
CA VAL A 3 -9.46 -9.36 3.57
C VAL A 3 -8.66 -8.56 4.61
N GLU A 4 -7.34 -8.59 4.51
CA GLU A 4 -6.46 -7.90 5.45
C GLU A 4 -5.79 -6.70 4.77
N ILE A 5 -5.84 -5.54 5.44
CA ILE A 5 -5.15 -4.31 5.07
C ILE A 5 -4.11 -4.02 6.13
N LYS A 6 -2.86 -4.39 5.84
CA LYS A 6 -1.74 -4.32 6.77
C LYS A 6 -0.55 -3.57 6.18
N GLY A 7 0.25 -2.98 7.08
CA GLY A 7 1.47 -2.28 6.70
C GLY A 7 1.21 -1.00 5.92
N VAL A 8 2.07 -0.67 4.98
CA VAL A 8 1.98 0.54 4.16
C VAL A 8 1.03 0.32 2.99
N ILE A 9 0.13 1.27 2.72
CA ILE A 9 -0.68 1.26 1.51
C ILE A 9 0.17 1.79 0.37
N VAL A 10 0.32 0.99 -0.68
CA VAL A 10 1.23 1.24 -1.81
C VAL A 10 0.51 1.09 -3.15
N SER A 11 1.10 1.61 -4.23
CA SER A 11 0.63 1.32 -5.58
C SER A 11 0.86 -0.15 -5.95
N ASN A 12 0.14 -0.65 -6.95
CA ASN A 12 0.38 -2.00 -7.48
C ASN A 12 1.81 -2.16 -8.02
N GLU A 13 2.39 -1.07 -8.53
CA GLU A 13 3.73 -1.04 -9.12
C GLU A 13 4.83 -1.12 -8.06
N ASP A 14 4.61 -0.51 -6.88
CA ASP A 14 5.61 -0.45 -5.82
C ASP A 14 5.58 -1.67 -4.90
N LYS A 15 4.51 -2.47 -4.91
CA LYS A 15 4.29 -3.61 -4.00
C LYS A 15 5.50 -4.52 -3.88
N TRP A 16 6.11 -4.89 -5.01
CA TRP A 16 7.25 -5.80 -5.08
C TRP A 16 8.49 -5.30 -4.31
N VAL A 17 8.67 -3.97 -4.22
CA VAL A 17 9.80 -3.37 -3.47
C VAL A 17 9.64 -3.65 -1.98
N TYR A 18 8.43 -3.46 -1.44
CA TYR A 18 8.13 -3.72 -0.04
C TYR A 18 8.25 -5.20 0.30
N GLU A 19 7.79 -6.08 -0.58
CA GLU A 19 7.96 -7.54 -0.43
C GLU A 19 9.45 -7.94 -0.41
N MET A 20 10.25 -7.39 -1.30
CA MET A 20 11.70 -7.62 -1.35
C MET A 20 12.40 -7.16 -0.05
N LEU A 21 11.91 -6.08 0.56
CA LEU A 21 12.44 -5.56 1.82
C LEU A 21 11.87 -6.28 3.06
N GLY A 22 10.94 -7.24 2.88
CA GLY A 22 10.27 -7.93 3.99
C GLY A 22 9.35 -7.01 4.80
N MET A 23 8.83 -5.96 4.19
CA MET A 23 7.93 -5.00 4.82
C MET A 23 6.48 -5.32 4.49
N ASP A 24 5.61 -5.32 5.51
CA ASP A 24 4.18 -5.46 5.29
C ASP A 24 3.63 -4.28 4.48
N SER A 25 2.88 -4.59 3.44
CA SER A 25 2.22 -3.59 2.59
C SER A 25 0.95 -4.16 1.97
N THR A 26 0.05 -3.27 1.57
CA THR A 26 -1.20 -3.62 0.87
C THR A 26 -1.34 -2.73 -0.35
N CYS A 27 -1.64 -3.32 -1.51
CA CYS A 27 -1.95 -2.59 -2.74
C CYS A 27 -3.40 -2.87 -3.18
N PRO A 28 -3.99 -2.07 -4.10
CA PRO A 28 -5.35 -2.29 -4.59
C PRO A 28 -5.57 -3.71 -5.11
N LYS A 29 -4.64 -4.26 -5.87
CA LYS A 29 -4.75 -5.62 -6.43
C LYS A 29 -4.92 -6.69 -5.35
N ASP A 30 -4.27 -6.57 -4.19
CA ASP A 30 -4.39 -7.53 -3.09
C ASP A 30 -5.84 -7.62 -2.58
N VAL A 31 -6.56 -6.50 -2.58
CA VAL A 31 -7.95 -6.40 -2.12
C VAL A 31 -8.91 -6.79 -3.24
N LEU A 32 -8.76 -6.21 -4.43
CA LEU A 32 -9.66 -6.39 -5.55
C LEU A 32 -9.75 -7.84 -6.02
N THR A 33 -8.60 -8.53 -6.13
CA THR A 33 -8.59 -9.94 -6.55
C THR A 33 -9.43 -10.83 -5.65
N GLN A 34 -9.56 -10.48 -4.37
CA GLN A 34 -10.39 -11.22 -3.43
C GLN A 34 -11.88 -10.86 -3.57
N LEU A 35 -12.20 -9.59 -3.91
CA LEU A 35 -13.58 -9.12 -4.05
C LEU A 35 -14.25 -9.55 -5.36
N GLU A 36 -13.49 -9.70 -6.45
CA GLU A 36 -14.01 -9.95 -7.81
C GLU A 36 -14.85 -11.23 -7.95
N PHE A 37 -14.68 -12.20 -7.06
CA PHE A 37 -15.30 -13.52 -7.20
C PHE A 37 -16.44 -13.78 -6.22
N SER A 38 -16.87 -12.80 -5.44
CA SER A 38 -17.89 -13.01 -4.42
C SER A 38 -18.73 -11.74 -4.20
N ASP A 39 -20.04 -11.91 -4.19
CA ASP A 39 -21.00 -10.89 -3.72
C ASP A 39 -21.36 -11.10 -2.22
N GLU A 40 -20.64 -11.97 -1.51
CA GLU A 40 -20.85 -12.27 -0.09
C GLU A 40 -20.33 -11.17 0.82
N ASP A 41 -20.82 -11.15 2.06
CA ASP A 41 -20.31 -10.23 3.09
C ASP A 41 -18.80 -10.39 3.27
N VAL A 42 -18.11 -9.27 3.43
CA VAL A 42 -16.65 -9.22 3.60
C VAL A 42 -16.26 -8.58 4.92
N ASP A 43 -15.33 -9.22 5.63
CA ASP A 43 -14.67 -8.70 6.82
C ASP A 43 -13.31 -8.09 6.41
N ILE A 44 -13.16 -6.79 6.56
CA ILE A 44 -11.93 -6.04 6.30
C ILE A 44 -11.20 -5.81 7.61
N ILE A 45 -10.03 -6.41 7.75
CA ILE A 45 -9.20 -6.28 8.97
C ILE A 45 -8.12 -5.24 8.72
N ILE A 46 -8.14 -4.14 9.46
CA ILE A 46 -7.20 -3.02 9.24
C ILE A 46 -6.20 -2.93 10.40
N ASN A 47 -4.92 -2.88 10.01
CA ASN A 47 -3.79 -2.49 10.85
C ASN A 47 -2.73 -1.79 9.96
N SER A 48 -2.94 -0.50 9.69
CA SER A 48 -2.13 0.26 8.73
C SER A 48 -2.01 1.72 9.13
N ASN A 49 -0.81 2.27 9.00
CA ASN A 49 -0.55 3.70 9.14
C ASN A 49 -0.97 4.52 7.89
N GLY A 50 -1.50 3.87 6.87
CA GLY A 50 -1.82 4.50 5.60
C GLY A 50 -0.67 4.44 4.60
N GLY A 51 -0.58 5.43 3.71
CA GLY A 51 0.43 5.50 2.65
C GLY A 51 -0.11 6.20 1.41
N ASN A 52 -0.02 5.55 0.25
CA ASN A 52 -0.46 6.11 -1.03
C ASN A 52 -1.97 6.36 -1.05
N LEU A 53 -2.35 7.63 -1.14
CA LEU A 53 -3.74 8.05 -1.10
C LEU A 53 -4.54 7.58 -2.34
N VAL A 54 -3.91 7.56 -3.52
CA VAL A 54 -4.58 7.12 -4.76
C VAL A 54 -4.93 5.64 -4.65
N ALA A 55 -4.00 4.81 -4.18
CA ALA A 55 -4.23 3.39 -3.90
C ALA A 55 -5.33 3.20 -2.82
N GLY A 56 -5.29 4.00 -1.76
CA GLY A 56 -6.32 3.99 -0.72
C GLY A 56 -7.71 4.37 -1.24
N SER A 57 -7.79 5.37 -2.12
CA SER A 57 -9.04 5.80 -2.75
C SER A 57 -9.61 4.75 -3.71
N GLU A 58 -8.75 4.03 -4.43
CA GLU A 58 -9.15 2.91 -5.28
C GLU A 58 -9.74 1.77 -4.44
N ILE A 59 -9.07 1.37 -3.36
CA ILE A 59 -9.57 0.35 -2.42
C ILE A 59 -10.92 0.79 -1.82
N TYR A 60 -11.02 2.03 -1.33
CA TYR A 60 -12.27 2.60 -0.80
C TYR A 60 -13.41 2.48 -1.81
N THR A 61 -13.16 2.86 -3.06
CA THR A 61 -14.17 2.86 -4.13
C THR A 61 -14.68 1.45 -4.41
N HIS A 62 -13.78 0.47 -4.49
CA HIS A 62 -14.17 -0.91 -4.73
C HIS A 62 -14.92 -1.54 -3.56
N LEU A 63 -14.54 -1.22 -2.33
CA LEU A 63 -15.29 -1.65 -1.14
C LEU A 63 -16.69 -1.02 -1.12
N ARG A 64 -16.83 0.26 -1.48
CA ARG A 64 -18.15 0.93 -1.58
C ARG A 64 -19.03 0.39 -2.71
N ALA A 65 -18.42 -0.13 -3.76
CA ALA A 65 -19.12 -0.76 -4.89
C ALA A 65 -19.46 -2.23 -4.66
N HIS A 66 -18.94 -2.83 -3.59
CA HIS A 66 -19.19 -4.23 -3.25
C HIS A 66 -20.68 -4.44 -2.92
N LYS A 67 -21.27 -5.55 -3.40
CA LYS A 67 -22.71 -5.81 -3.21
C LYS A 67 -23.05 -6.42 -1.85
N GLY A 68 -22.14 -7.23 -1.30
CA GLY A 68 -22.25 -7.76 0.06
C GLY A 68 -21.97 -6.67 1.10
N LYS A 69 -22.24 -6.94 2.37
CA LYS A 69 -21.90 -6.02 3.45
C LYS A 69 -20.40 -5.97 3.67
N VAL A 70 -19.89 -4.78 3.89
CA VAL A 70 -18.48 -4.53 4.24
C VAL A 70 -18.38 -4.28 5.74
N ASN A 71 -17.87 -5.27 6.49
CA ASN A 71 -17.62 -5.15 7.92
C ASN A 71 -16.14 -4.81 8.12
N VAL A 72 -15.85 -3.67 8.71
CA VAL A 72 -14.48 -3.24 9.00
C VAL A 72 -14.15 -3.48 10.45
N ARG A 73 -12.98 -4.06 10.71
CA ARG A 73 -12.43 -4.28 12.05
C ARG A 73 -11.05 -3.64 12.17
N ILE A 74 -10.94 -2.60 12.98
CA ILE A 74 -9.67 -1.92 13.25
C ILE A 74 -9.03 -2.58 14.47
N THR A 75 -7.95 -3.33 14.23
CA THR A 75 -7.34 -4.17 15.29
C THR A 75 -6.26 -3.43 16.09
N ALA A 76 -5.54 -2.49 15.47
CA ALA A 76 -4.52 -1.69 16.15
C ALA A 76 -4.53 -0.23 15.68
N ILE A 77 -4.39 0.00 14.37
CA ILE A 77 -4.36 1.36 13.82
C ILE A 77 -5.04 1.42 12.45
N ALA A 78 -5.78 2.49 12.22
CA ALA A 78 -6.23 2.91 10.90
C ALA A 78 -5.94 4.40 10.75
N ALA A 79 -4.84 4.75 10.08
CA ALA A 79 -4.41 6.13 9.95
C ALA A 79 -4.34 6.57 8.48
N SER A 80 -4.63 7.86 8.22
CA SER A 80 -4.47 8.47 6.89
C SER A 80 -5.25 7.71 5.80
N ALA A 81 -4.62 7.23 4.73
CA ALA A 81 -5.27 6.45 3.69
C ALA A 81 -6.00 5.20 4.22
N ALA A 82 -5.53 4.59 5.32
CA ALA A 82 -6.20 3.45 5.93
C ALA A 82 -7.49 3.85 6.67
N SER A 83 -7.53 5.03 7.30
CA SER A 83 -8.78 5.53 7.87
C SER A 83 -9.80 5.90 6.80
N LEU A 84 -9.35 6.42 5.65
CA LEU A 84 -10.22 6.63 4.49
C LEU A 84 -10.84 5.31 4.01
N ILE A 85 -10.02 4.26 3.87
CA ILE A 85 -10.52 2.92 3.49
C ILE A 85 -11.54 2.42 4.51
N ALA A 86 -11.30 2.61 5.81
CA ALA A 86 -12.24 2.20 6.85
C ALA A 86 -13.64 2.81 6.67
N MET A 87 -13.73 4.04 6.13
CA MET A 87 -15.01 4.71 5.85
C MET A 87 -15.85 4.03 4.76
N ALA A 88 -15.30 3.05 4.07
CA ALA A 88 -16.08 2.23 3.14
C ALA A 88 -16.96 1.19 3.84
N GLY A 89 -16.75 0.94 5.13
CA GLY A 89 -17.49 -0.06 5.92
C GLY A 89 -18.96 0.31 6.13
N ASP A 90 -19.83 -0.68 5.98
CA ASP A 90 -21.23 -0.59 6.43
C ASP A 90 -21.33 -0.69 7.94
N HIS A 91 -20.42 -1.45 8.54
CA HIS A 91 -20.22 -1.55 9.99
C HIS A 91 -18.74 -1.51 10.33
N ILE A 92 -18.36 -0.65 11.29
CA ILE A 92 -16.96 -0.44 11.69
C ILE A 92 -16.81 -0.70 13.17
N GLU A 93 -16.03 -1.74 13.50
CA GLU A 93 -15.67 -2.08 14.88
C GLU A 93 -14.22 -1.70 15.16
N MET A 94 -13.95 -1.17 16.34
CA MET A 94 -12.60 -0.88 16.81
C MET A 94 -12.23 -1.73 18.02
N SER A 95 -11.02 -2.28 18.02
CA SER A 95 -10.45 -2.85 19.25
C SER A 95 -10.36 -1.77 20.33
N PRO A 96 -10.61 -2.11 21.61
CA PRO A 96 -10.50 -1.12 22.72
C PRO A 96 -9.13 -0.43 22.82
N VAL A 97 -8.10 -1.03 22.26
CA VAL A 97 -6.71 -0.49 22.22
C VAL A 97 -6.33 0.08 20.85
N ALA A 98 -7.25 0.07 19.89
CA ALA A 98 -7.01 0.61 18.56
C ALA A 98 -7.09 2.15 18.54
N ARG A 99 -6.51 2.72 17.50
CA ARG A 99 -6.57 4.16 17.21
C ARG A 99 -6.89 4.42 15.75
N MET A 100 -7.62 5.48 15.50
CA MET A 100 -7.86 6.03 14.18
C MET A 100 -7.21 7.40 14.05
N MET A 101 -6.71 7.77 12.87
CA MET A 101 -6.16 9.09 12.63
C MET A 101 -6.59 9.63 11.27
N ILE A 102 -7.02 10.89 11.28
CA ILE A 102 -7.35 11.65 10.10
C ILE A 102 -6.49 12.90 10.02
N HIS A 103 -5.96 13.20 8.85
CA HIS A 103 -5.15 14.38 8.58
C HIS A 103 -5.26 14.83 7.12
N ASN A 104 -4.78 16.05 6.85
CA ASN A 104 -4.69 16.54 5.48
C ASN A 104 -3.69 15.73 4.64
N PRO A 105 -3.94 15.55 3.33
CA PRO A 105 -2.97 14.93 2.45
C PRO A 105 -1.69 15.77 2.40
N SER A 106 -0.56 15.09 2.27
CA SER A 106 0.75 15.73 2.13
C SER A 106 1.49 15.18 0.92
N SER A 107 2.35 16.01 0.33
CA SER A 107 3.21 15.63 -0.78
C SER A 107 4.51 16.41 -0.74
N ILE A 108 5.50 15.95 -1.49
CA ILE A 108 6.73 16.67 -1.76
C ILE A 108 6.61 17.26 -3.16
N ALA A 109 6.76 18.59 -3.28
CA ALA A 109 6.76 19.29 -4.55
C ALA A 109 8.05 20.08 -4.73
N GLN A 110 8.55 20.12 -5.96
CA GLN A 110 9.73 20.90 -6.37
C GLN A 110 9.44 21.59 -7.70
N GLY A 111 9.85 22.83 -7.83
CA GLY A 111 9.66 23.62 -9.04
C GLY A 111 9.72 25.11 -8.75
N GLU A 112 9.24 25.92 -9.69
CA GLU A 112 9.09 27.35 -9.54
C GLU A 112 7.88 27.71 -8.64
N ALA A 113 7.74 29.00 -8.27
CA ALA A 113 6.65 29.45 -7.42
C ALA A 113 5.26 29.06 -7.95
N LYS A 114 5.07 29.07 -9.26
CA LYS A 114 3.82 28.63 -9.90
C LYS A 114 3.54 27.14 -9.67
N ASP A 115 4.57 26.30 -9.78
CA ASP A 115 4.43 24.84 -9.61
C ASP A 115 4.12 24.50 -8.15
N LEU A 116 4.75 25.20 -7.21
CA LEU A 116 4.51 25.04 -5.78
C LEU A 116 3.10 25.49 -5.39
N ASN A 117 2.61 26.60 -5.94
CA ASN A 117 1.24 27.07 -5.72
C ASN A 117 0.23 26.07 -6.29
N HIS A 118 0.45 25.55 -7.49
CA HIS A 118 -0.41 24.55 -8.09
C HIS A 118 -0.46 23.25 -7.27
N ALA A 119 0.69 22.81 -6.72
CA ALA A 119 0.74 21.65 -5.83
C ALA A 119 -0.04 21.90 -4.54
N ALA A 120 0.05 23.10 -3.94
CA ALA A 120 -0.71 23.47 -2.75
C ALA A 120 -2.22 23.45 -3.02
N GLU A 121 -2.68 24.08 -4.11
CA GLU A 121 -4.10 24.09 -4.53
C GLU A 121 -4.63 22.65 -4.75
N THR A 122 -3.81 21.80 -5.38
CA THR A 122 -4.14 20.40 -5.60
C THR A 122 -4.32 19.65 -4.27
N LEU A 123 -3.42 19.84 -3.30
CA LEU A 123 -3.52 19.22 -1.97
C LEU A 123 -4.76 19.70 -1.21
N GLU A 124 -5.08 20.99 -1.28
CA GLU A 124 -6.30 21.53 -0.68
C GLU A 124 -7.55 20.88 -1.28
N HIS A 125 -7.59 20.76 -2.62
CA HIS A 125 -8.72 20.13 -3.31
C HIS A 125 -8.88 18.65 -2.92
N VAL A 126 -7.78 17.91 -2.88
CA VAL A 126 -7.78 16.50 -2.44
C VAL A 126 -8.21 16.39 -0.97
N GLY A 127 -7.76 17.30 -0.10
CA GLY A 127 -8.20 17.37 1.29
C GLY A 127 -9.71 17.56 1.43
N GLN A 128 -10.30 18.39 0.58
CA GLN A 128 -11.76 18.59 0.55
C GLN A 128 -12.54 17.33 0.11
N ILE A 129 -11.98 16.55 -0.82
CA ILE A 129 -12.59 15.28 -1.26
C ILE A 129 -12.52 14.25 -0.13
N MET A 130 -11.40 14.15 0.58
CA MET A 130 -11.27 13.27 1.74
C MET A 130 -12.25 13.67 2.85
N ALA A 131 -12.34 14.96 3.16
CA ALA A 131 -13.29 15.47 4.16
C ALA A 131 -14.75 15.11 3.82
N GLU A 132 -15.12 15.06 2.54
CA GLU A 132 -16.44 14.63 2.11
C GLU A 132 -16.70 13.15 2.46
N ALA A 133 -15.74 12.27 2.18
CA ALA A 133 -15.86 10.85 2.50
C ALA A 133 -16.02 10.61 4.02
N TYR A 134 -15.23 11.33 4.84
CA TYR A 134 -15.37 11.30 6.29
C TYR A 134 -16.72 11.89 6.73
N ALA A 135 -17.15 13.00 6.15
CA ALA A 135 -18.41 13.67 6.52
C ALA A 135 -19.63 12.77 6.27
N VAL A 136 -19.67 12.09 5.12
CA VAL A 136 -20.74 11.14 4.79
C VAL A 136 -20.81 10.02 5.82
N ARG A 137 -19.68 9.46 6.23
CA ARG A 137 -19.65 8.34 7.19
C ARG A 137 -19.93 8.79 8.62
N ALA A 138 -19.33 9.88 9.06
CA ALA A 138 -19.47 10.38 10.44
C ALA A 138 -20.78 11.17 10.66
N GLY A 139 -21.54 11.48 9.61
CA GLY A 139 -22.72 12.31 9.70
C GLY A 139 -22.42 13.75 10.16
N LYS A 140 -21.22 14.26 9.90
CA LYS A 140 -20.71 15.55 10.35
C LYS A 140 -20.68 16.59 9.21
N ASN A 141 -20.56 17.86 9.61
CA ASN A 141 -20.34 18.94 8.65
C ASN A 141 -18.92 18.80 8.05
N LYS A 142 -18.80 18.94 6.73
CA LYS A 142 -17.52 18.87 6.00
C LYS A 142 -16.49 19.85 6.55
N GLN A 143 -16.89 21.06 6.93
CA GLN A 143 -15.98 22.06 7.49
C GLN A 143 -15.37 21.61 8.82
N GLU A 144 -16.14 20.95 9.66
CA GLU A 144 -15.65 20.34 10.91
C GLU A 144 -14.56 19.28 10.61
N LEU A 145 -14.78 18.45 9.59
CA LEU A 145 -13.80 17.42 9.18
C LEU A 145 -12.52 18.06 8.64
N ILE A 146 -12.62 19.13 7.86
CA ILE A 146 -11.44 19.88 7.38
C ILE A 146 -10.61 20.40 8.57
N GLU A 147 -11.28 20.93 9.59
CA GLU A 147 -10.60 21.40 10.81
C GLU A 147 -9.97 20.28 11.63
N MET A 148 -10.65 19.12 11.73
CA MET A 148 -10.11 17.94 12.41
C MET A 148 -8.89 17.39 11.65
N MET A 149 -8.95 17.34 10.33
CA MET A 149 -7.83 16.90 9.47
C MET A 149 -6.64 17.86 9.56
N ALA A 150 -6.89 19.17 9.61
CA ALA A 150 -5.84 20.18 9.75
C ALA A 150 -5.07 20.08 11.09
N LYS A 151 -5.70 19.52 12.11
CA LYS A 151 -5.10 19.33 13.47
C LYS A 151 -4.44 17.94 13.62
N GLU A 152 -4.47 17.10 12.60
CA GLU A 152 -4.06 15.69 12.73
C GLU A 152 -4.77 15.03 13.93
N THR A 153 -6.06 14.74 13.76
CA THR A 153 -6.89 14.24 14.84
C THR A 153 -6.72 12.74 15.04
N TRP A 154 -6.34 12.37 16.24
CA TRP A 154 -6.27 10.98 16.71
C TRP A 154 -7.48 10.66 17.56
N LEU A 155 -8.10 9.52 17.31
CA LEU A 155 -9.29 9.04 18.01
C LEU A 155 -9.01 7.64 18.58
N ASN A 156 -9.31 7.45 19.85
CA ASN A 156 -9.46 6.11 20.43
C ASN A 156 -10.83 5.52 20.05
N ALA A 157 -11.12 4.29 20.46
CA ALA A 157 -12.36 3.61 20.08
C ALA A 157 -13.61 4.35 20.54
N ASP A 158 -13.62 4.89 21.78
CA ASP A 158 -14.77 5.61 22.34
C ASP A 158 -14.99 6.93 21.59
N GLU A 159 -13.93 7.69 21.36
CA GLU A 159 -13.98 8.94 20.61
C GLU A 159 -14.41 8.72 19.15
N ALA A 160 -13.93 7.64 18.52
CA ALA A 160 -14.33 7.29 17.15
C ALA A 160 -15.83 6.97 17.06
N ILE A 161 -16.39 6.27 18.04
CA ILE A 161 -17.82 5.98 18.11
C ILE A 161 -18.61 7.28 18.37
N GLU A 162 -18.22 8.06 19.36
CA GLU A 162 -18.86 9.34 19.69
C GLU A 162 -18.88 10.30 18.49
N GLN A 163 -17.79 10.30 17.71
CA GLN A 163 -17.64 11.16 16.53
C GLN A 163 -18.25 10.55 15.25
N GLY A 164 -18.80 9.33 15.29
CA GLY A 164 -19.46 8.67 14.17
C GLY A 164 -18.53 7.98 13.16
N PHE A 165 -17.25 7.84 13.47
CA PHE A 165 -16.28 7.13 12.62
C PHE A 165 -16.31 5.62 12.82
N ALA A 166 -16.80 5.14 13.96
CA ALA A 166 -16.99 3.72 14.24
C ALA A 166 -18.39 3.48 14.83
N ASP A 167 -18.85 2.24 14.81
CA ASP A 167 -20.19 1.86 15.30
C ASP A 167 -20.13 1.18 16.66
N SER A 168 -19.06 0.39 16.92
CA SER A 168 -18.96 -0.36 18.18
C SER A 168 -17.49 -0.68 18.52
N LYS A 169 -17.28 -1.04 19.78
CA LYS A 169 -16.03 -1.66 20.22
C LYS A 169 -16.12 -3.18 20.10
N MET A 170 -15.02 -3.81 19.68
CA MET A 170 -14.87 -5.25 19.76
C MET A 170 -14.95 -5.73 21.21
N PHE A 171 -15.47 -6.92 21.43
CA PHE A 171 -15.48 -7.62 22.73
C PHE A 171 -16.37 -6.98 23.80
N GLU A 172 -17.23 -6.03 23.49
CA GLU A 172 -18.14 -5.40 24.47
C GLU A 172 -19.12 -6.40 25.13
N ASN A 173 -19.44 -7.50 24.41
CA ASN A 173 -20.36 -8.53 24.90
C ASN A 173 -19.64 -9.78 25.42
N ASP A 174 -18.33 -9.85 25.32
CA ASP A 174 -17.55 -10.96 25.85
C ASP A 174 -17.12 -10.62 27.30
N ASN A 175 -17.60 -11.38 28.27
CA ASN A 175 -17.08 -11.40 29.65
C ASN A 175 -15.63 -11.91 29.66
N MET A 176 -14.74 -11.30 28.88
CA MET A 176 -13.33 -11.64 28.88
C MET A 176 -12.66 -11.02 30.11
N GLN A 177 -12.33 -11.87 31.08
CA GLN A 177 -11.35 -11.51 32.09
C GLN A 177 -10.03 -11.21 31.38
N ILE A 178 -9.61 -9.96 31.42
CA ILE A 178 -8.28 -9.57 30.95
C ILE A 178 -7.27 -10.17 31.92
N VAL A 179 -6.66 -11.28 31.54
CA VAL A 179 -5.50 -11.84 32.24
C VAL A 179 -4.30 -11.09 31.69
N THR A 180 -3.75 -10.16 32.48
CA THR A 180 -2.44 -9.57 32.21
C THR A 180 -1.37 -10.64 32.43
N SER A 181 -0.98 -11.31 31.36
CA SER A 181 0.22 -12.15 31.43
C SER A 181 1.45 -11.26 31.33
N ASP A 182 2.41 -11.50 32.21
CA ASP A 182 3.75 -10.89 32.20
C ASP A 182 4.54 -11.34 30.95
N THR A 183 4.07 -10.92 29.78
CA THR A 183 4.80 -11.16 28.53
C THR A 183 5.74 -10.00 28.35
N GLN A 184 7.02 -10.22 28.58
CA GLN A 184 8.07 -9.23 28.34
C GLN A 184 8.12 -8.90 26.85
N VAL A 185 7.53 -7.79 26.46
CA VAL A 185 7.70 -7.24 25.11
C VAL A 185 9.15 -6.77 24.98
N LEU A 186 9.86 -7.33 24.02
CA LEU A 186 11.23 -6.93 23.73
C LEU A 186 11.27 -5.43 23.40
N SER A 187 12.18 -4.70 24.03
CA SER A 187 12.35 -3.28 23.75
C SER A 187 12.81 -3.07 22.30
N LYS A 188 12.51 -1.89 21.75
CA LYS A 188 12.91 -1.53 20.38
C LYS A 188 14.44 -1.65 20.16
N ASP A 189 15.23 -1.40 21.22
CA ASP A 189 16.68 -1.58 21.19
C ASP A 189 17.10 -3.05 21.07
N VAL A 190 16.40 -3.96 21.74
CA VAL A 190 16.67 -5.40 21.60
C VAL A 190 16.27 -5.88 20.22
N LEU A 191 15.13 -5.46 19.70
CA LEU A 191 14.70 -5.78 18.33
C LEU A 191 15.70 -5.25 17.30
N ASN A 192 16.15 -4.00 17.43
CA ASN A 192 17.16 -3.41 16.55
C ASN A 192 18.51 -4.16 16.61
N ARG A 193 18.94 -4.61 17.80
CA ARG A 193 20.16 -5.41 17.95
C ARG A 193 20.01 -6.78 17.30
N VAL A 194 18.88 -7.44 17.48
CA VAL A 194 18.60 -8.74 16.84
C VAL A 194 18.54 -8.56 15.31
N THR A 195 17.85 -7.54 14.82
CA THR A 195 17.79 -7.23 13.39
C THR A 195 19.19 -6.95 12.81
N ALA A 196 20.03 -6.17 13.53
CA ALA A 196 21.41 -5.90 13.12
C ALA A 196 22.33 -7.14 13.16
N LEU A 197 21.99 -8.14 13.98
CA LEU A 197 22.72 -9.42 14.01
C LEU A 197 22.29 -10.36 12.89
N VAL A 198 21.01 -10.34 12.55
CA VAL A 198 20.41 -11.16 11.47
C VAL A 198 20.74 -10.56 10.09
N SER A 199 20.78 -9.22 9.98
CA SER A 199 21.12 -8.50 8.74
C SER A 199 22.62 -8.40 8.46
N LYS A 200 23.49 -9.08 9.21
CA LYS A 200 24.85 -9.38 8.75
C LYS A 200 24.78 -10.46 7.66
N THR A 201 24.14 -10.12 6.55
CA THR A 201 24.45 -10.79 5.29
C THR A 201 25.93 -10.53 5.01
N PRO A 202 26.71 -11.55 4.59
CA PRO A 202 28.06 -11.31 4.13
C PRO A 202 27.98 -10.24 3.03
N GLU A 203 28.85 -9.23 3.12
CA GLU A 203 29.02 -8.28 2.02
C GLU A 203 29.27 -9.09 0.75
N VAL A 204 28.25 -9.19 -0.08
CA VAL A 204 28.40 -9.69 -1.43
C VAL A 204 29.14 -8.58 -2.15
N ASN A 205 30.46 -8.70 -2.19
CA ASN A 205 31.32 -7.84 -2.99
C ASN A 205 30.97 -8.13 -4.46
N ILE A 206 29.99 -7.40 -4.98
CA ILE A 206 29.59 -7.50 -6.39
C ILE A 206 30.69 -6.79 -7.18
N ASP A 207 31.58 -7.56 -7.77
CA ASP A 207 32.56 -7.04 -8.73
C ASP A 207 31.79 -6.63 -10.01
N ILE A 208 31.38 -5.36 -10.02
CA ILE A 208 30.61 -4.76 -11.12
C ILE A 208 31.40 -4.84 -12.43
N ASP A 209 32.73 -4.72 -12.35
CA ASP A 209 33.62 -4.80 -13.53
C ASP A 209 33.66 -6.22 -14.11
N ALA A 210 33.68 -7.25 -13.26
CA ALA A 210 33.59 -8.64 -13.69
C ALA A 210 32.21 -8.96 -14.34
N ILE A 211 31.13 -8.38 -13.84
CA ILE A 211 29.80 -8.53 -14.44
C ILE A 211 29.73 -7.77 -15.75
N ALA A 212 30.20 -6.53 -15.81
CA ALA A 212 30.23 -5.73 -17.03
C ALA A 212 31.04 -6.41 -18.13
N ASN A 213 32.22 -6.94 -17.81
CA ASN A 213 33.06 -7.67 -18.78
C ASN A 213 32.35 -8.93 -19.30
N LYS A 214 31.66 -9.71 -18.46
CA LYS A 214 30.90 -10.87 -18.89
C LYS A 214 29.69 -10.51 -19.78
N VAL A 215 29.07 -9.37 -19.53
CA VAL A 215 27.97 -8.86 -20.36
C VAL A 215 28.50 -8.45 -21.73
N ILE A 216 29.61 -7.71 -21.78
CA ILE A 216 30.26 -7.28 -23.02
C ILE A 216 30.72 -8.51 -23.83
N GLU A 217 31.31 -9.50 -23.17
CA GLU A 217 31.72 -10.73 -23.84
C GLU A 217 30.54 -11.50 -24.47
N LYS A 218 29.39 -11.58 -23.77
CA LYS A 218 28.18 -12.18 -24.31
C LYS A 218 27.55 -11.38 -25.46
N ILE A 219 27.64 -10.05 -25.43
CA ILE A 219 27.16 -9.20 -26.53
C ILE A 219 28.04 -9.42 -27.75
N ASN A 220 29.37 -9.40 -27.59
CA ASN A 220 30.31 -9.61 -28.69
C ASN A 220 30.23 -11.05 -29.29
N MET A 221 29.87 -12.05 -28.47
CA MET A 221 29.61 -13.41 -29.00
C MET A 221 28.33 -13.45 -29.83
N LYS A 222 27.26 -12.79 -29.41
CA LYS A 222 26.03 -12.70 -30.20
C LYS A 222 26.18 -11.92 -31.51
N GLU A 223 26.99 -10.87 -31.53
CA GLU A 223 27.29 -10.11 -32.73
C GLU A 223 28.09 -11.00 -33.74
N LYS A 224 29.07 -11.77 -33.24
CA LYS A 224 29.79 -12.75 -34.12
C LYS A 224 28.89 -13.85 -34.68
N GLU A 225 27.96 -14.38 -33.88
CA GLU A 225 26.98 -15.37 -34.39
C GLU A 225 26.07 -14.78 -35.46
N SER A 226 25.63 -13.51 -35.28
CA SER A 226 24.80 -12.83 -36.28
C SER A 226 25.58 -12.51 -37.58
N GLU A 227 26.88 -12.21 -37.50
CA GLU A 227 27.73 -12.01 -38.70
C GLU A 227 27.97 -13.32 -39.45
N ILE A 228 28.08 -14.44 -38.76
CA ILE A 228 28.23 -15.78 -39.39
C ILE A 228 26.93 -16.17 -40.12
N ASP A 229 25.76 -15.96 -39.53
CA ASP A 229 24.46 -16.22 -40.15
C ASP A 229 24.22 -15.36 -41.42
N VAL A 230 24.68 -14.10 -41.40
CA VAL A 230 24.59 -13.20 -42.55
C VAL A 230 25.59 -13.61 -43.65
N ALA A 231 26.77 -14.15 -43.30
CA ALA A 231 27.75 -14.64 -44.22
C ALA A 231 27.28 -15.94 -44.89
N ASP A 232 26.68 -16.87 -44.13
CA ASP A 232 26.12 -18.14 -44.70
C ASP A 232 24.90 -17.89 -45.57
N SER A 233 24.06 -16.90 -45.24
CA SER A 233 22.92 -16.52 -46.09
C SER A 233 23.36 -15.90 -47.44
N LYS A 234 24.49 -15.17 -47.46
CA LYS A 234 25.07 -14.63 -48.70
C LYS A 234 25.76 -15.69 -49.55
N LEU A 235 26.31 -16.74 -48.95
CA LEU A 235 26.90 -17.88 -49.68
C LEU A 235 25.84 -18.76 -50.33
N SER A 236 24.67 -18.94 -49.69
CA SER A 236 23.55 -19.69 -50.24
C SER A 236 22.85 -18.95 -51.40
N ALA A 237 22.80 -17.61 -51.37
CA ALA A 237 22.21 -16.82 -52.43
C ALA A 237 23.01 -16.77 -53.73
N ASN A 238 24.34 -16.95 -53.66
CA ASN A 238 25.19 -17.00 -54.84
C ASN A 238 25.28 -18.39 -55.52
N GLY A 239 24.70 -19.42 -54.92
CA GLY A 239 24.68 -20.78 -55.45
C GLY A 239 23.55 -21.07 -56.45
N PHE A 240 22.54 -20.21 -56.57
CA PHE A 240 21.34 -20.48 -57.39
C PHE A 240 21.30 -19.83 -58.79
N SER A 241 22.35 -19.11 -59.16
CA SER A 241 22.36 -18.44 -60.49
C SER A 241 23.10 -19.23 -61.60
N ARG A 242 23.27 -20.53 -61.45
CA ARG A 242 23.99 -21.35 -62.45
C ARG A 242 23.24 -22.60 -63.00
N PHE A 243 21.92 -22.51 -63.12
CA PHE A 243 21.15 -23.50 -63.88
C PHE A 243 19.85 -22.87 -64.40
N LEU A 244 19.93 -22.23 -65.57
CA LEU A 244 18.84 -22.13 -66.57
C LEU A 244 19.46 -21.96 -67.94
N PHE A 245 19.50 -23.07 -68.66
CA PHE A 245 19.37 -23.10 -70.09
C PHE A 245 17.95 -23.55 -70.40
#